data_99414571f54cf15632b3d1f27bca8ba8
#
_entry.id   99414571f54cf15632b3d1f27bca8ba8
#
_cell.length_a   1.000
_cell.length_b   1.000
_cell.length_c   1.000
_cell.angle_alpha   90.00
_cell.angle_beta   90.00
_cell.angle_gamma   90.00
#
_symmetry.space_group_name_H-M   'P 1'
#
loop_
_entity.id
_entity.type
_entity.pdbx_description
1 polymer ?
#
loop_
_entity_poly.entity_id
_entity_poly.type
_entity_poly.pdbx_seq_one_letter_code
_entity_poly.pdbx_strand_id
1 'polypeptide(L)'
;MAHVSHDVLLELAAATPDPGVSIYLCAGPRSCIDREPRVRLKNLVKDAYARLLERGMRAADARNMLEPARELDRDPAFWREPPAGVALFLSPEESRVVHLARSFADCVFVDEAYLVTPLLCELNSTVRFYLLTLSQNRVGLYVGDDEGLSPIHVQNLPNNAGEALRYDQFERQLQFHFGGGKQRRGKSIPVYHGMGAGEDGKKTPIERFVQVIAGVIDAHLIRLPQHEAHQGTRQISRKELPQAPLVLAGVDYLCSLYRSTSRYEHIPARTISGNPEIRKSDELYRSAFEIAREWYEEQTAPARERFLADLASGRAISKLEDIEAALRDGAVEDIAVASSGCLVENEIQRASTDELASVNTVVIHAVEQGVPVHILRSEDLPQGILVIARRRAYARERSSA
;
A
#
# COMPACT_ATOMS: atom_id res chain seq x y z
N MET A 1 -9.15 -3.19 -18.21
CA MET A 1 -8.81 -1.99 -17.43
C MET A 1 -7.72 -2.38 -16.45
N ALA A 2 -6.70 -1.55 -16.27
CA ALA A 2 -5.53 -1.85 -15.46
C ALA A 2 -5.68 -1.24 -14.05
N HIS A 3 -5.14 -1.93 -13.03
CA HIS A 3 -4.90 -1.33 -11.73
C HIS A 3 -3.53 -0.66 -11.70
N VAL A 4 -3.33 0.29 -10.78
CA VAL A 4 -2.04 0.95 -10.62
C VAL A 4 -0.99 -0.08 -10.19
N SER A 5 0.12 -0.13 -10.90
CA SER A 5 1.29 -0.93 -10.57
C SER A 5 2.56 -0.14 -10.87
N HIS A 6 3.67 -0.57 -10.28
CA HIS A 6 4.97 0.08 -10.56
C HIS A 6 5.34 0.05 -12.05
N ASP A 7 5.02 -1.05 -12.73
CA ASP A 7 5.25 -1.18 -14.18
C ASP A 7 4.42 -0.16 -14.98
N VAL A 8 3.13 0.03 -14.61
CA VAL A 8 2.26 1.03 -15.25
C VAL A 8 2.80 2.45 -15.01
N LEU A 9 3.30 2.73 -13.81
CA LEU A 9 3.94 4.01 -13.51
C LEU A 9 5.19 4.23 -14.36
N LEU A 10 6.08 3.24 -14.47
CA LEU A 10 7.30 3.32 -15.29
C LEU A 10 6.97 3.49 -16.79
N GLU A 11 6.01 2.73 -17.31
CA GLU A 11 5.58 2.85 -18.71
C GLU A 11 5.04 4.25 -19.02
N LEU A 12 4.21 4.81 -18.13
CA LEU A 12 3.65 6.15 -18.31
C LEU A 12 4.68 7.27 -18.09
N ALA A 13 5.65 7.08 -17.19
CA ALA A 13 6.73 8.02 -16.97
C ALA A 13 7.70 8.08 -18.16
N ALA A 14 8.00 6.92 -18.77
CA ALA A 14 8.85 6.83 -19.94
C ALA A 14 8.16 7.25 -21.27
N ALA A 15 6.83 7.41 -21.24
CA ALA A 15 6.09 7.83 -22.43
C ALA A 15 6.32 9.32 -22.72
N THR A 16 6.57 9.64 -23.99
CA THR A 16 6.73 11.02 -24.49
C THR A 16 5.61 11.36 -25.46
N PRO A 17 4.36 11.48 -24.99
CA PRO A 17 3.25 11.83 -25.87
C PRO A 17 3.35 13.29 -26.32
N ASP A 18 3.00 13.58 -27.56
CA ASP A 18 2.98 14.95 -28.07
C ASP A 18 1.67 15.24 -28.85
N PRO A 19 0.68 15.85 -28.18
CA PRO A 19 0.54 16.05 -26.72
C PRO A 19 -0.05 14.83 -26.00
N GLY A 20 0.19 14.74 -24.69
CA GLY A 20 -0.47 13.82 -23.77
C GLY A 20 -1.60 14.49 -22.99
N VAL A 21 -2.68 13.76 -22.77
CA VAL A 21 -3.78 14.19 -21.90
C VAL A 21 -3.88 13.23 -20.72
N SER A 22 -3.86 13.77 -19.52
CA SER A 22 -4.17 13.04 -18.29
C SER A 22 -5.44 13.59 -17.66
N ILE A 23 -6.43 12.73 -17.44
CA ILE A 23 -7.69 13.09 -16.78
C ILE A 23 -7.82 12.26 -15.53
N TYR A 24 -7.93 12.91 -14.38
CA TYR A 24 -8.26 12.28 -13.10
C TYR A 24 -9.69 12.61 -12.73
N LEU A 25 -10.46 11.60 -12.31
CA LEU A 25 -11.86 11.72 -11.93
C LEU A 25 -12.11 10.96 -10.64
N CYS A 26 -12.69 11.63 -9.64
CA CYS A 26 -13.30 10.97 -8.49
C CYS A 26 -14.62 10.33 -8.92
N ALA A 27 -14.67 8.99 -9.01
CA ALA A 27 -15.81 8.27 -9.56
C ALA A 27 -16.65 7.53 -8.52
N GLY A 28 -16.11 7.30 -7.32
CA GLY A 28 -16.74 6.48 -6.29
C GLY A 28 -17.90 7.14 -5.54
N PRO A 29 -18.72 6.33 -4.84
CA PRO A 29 -19.91 6.80 -4.11
C PRO A 29 -19.58 7.66 -2.88
N ARG A 30 -18.33 7.72 -2.45
CA ARG A 30 -17.83 8.56 -1.34
C ARG A 30 -17.27 9.91 -1.81
N SER A 31 -17.52 10.28 -3.06
CA SER A 31 -17.14 11.60 -3.59
C SER A 31 -17.73 12.72 -2.74
N CYS A 32 -16.87 13.62 -2.28
CA CYS A 32 -17.30 14.84 -1.55
C CYS A 32 -17.96 15.89 -2.47
N ILE A 33 -18.13 15.57 -3.76
CA ILE A 33 -18.63 16.49 -4.78
C ILE A 33 -20.09 16.19 -5.12
N ASP A 34 -20.96 17.16 -4.97
CA ASP A 34 -22.42 17.05 -5.17
C ASP A 34 -22.89 16.67 -6.58
N ARG A 35 -21.99 16.66 -7.59
CA ARG A 35 -22.36 16.39 -8.98
C ARG A 35 -22.09 14.94 -9.37
N GLU A 36 -22.98 14.38 -10.18
CA GLU A 36 -22.83 13.04 -10.76
C GLU A 36 -21.48 12.89 -11.48
N PRO A 37 -20.71 11.83 -11.23
CA PRO A 37 -19.37 11.62 -11.85
C PRO A 37 -19.37 11.67 -13.37
N ARG A 38 -20.41 11.17 -14.02
CA ARG A 38 -20.56 11.22 -15.49
C ARG A 38 -20.63 12.65 -16.03
N VAL A 39 -21.33 13.54 -15.31
CA VAL A 39 -21.42 14.96 -15.69
C VAL A 39 -20.06 15.63 -15.55
N ARG A 40 -19.32 15.28 -14.52
CA ARG A 40 -17.96 15.79 -14.29
C ARG A 40 -16.99 15.29 -15.35
N LEU A 41 -17.04 14.00 -15.73
CA LEU A 41 -16.23 13.46 -16.84
C LEU A 41 -16.47 14.21 -18.13
N LYS A 42 -17.74 14.51 -18.48
CA LYS A 42 -18.05 15.32 -19.68
C LYS A 42 -17.43 16.70 -19.64
N ASN A 43 -17.43 17.34 -18.48
CA ASN A 43 -16.83 18.66 -18.30
C ASN A 43 -15.30 18.58 -18.44
N LEU A 44 -14.65 17.56 -17.87
CA LEU A 44 -13.20 17.33 -18.00
C LEU A 44 -12.81 17.05 -19.46
N VAL A 45 -13.57 16.22 -20.18
CA VAL A 45 -13.35 15.98 -21.62
C VAL A 45 -13.52 17.25 -22.45
N LYS A 46 -14.48 18.11 -22.09
CA LYS A 46 -14.67 19.40 -22.76
C LYS A 46 -13.48 20.34 -22.48
N ASP A 47 -12.99 20.38 -21.25
CA ASP A 47 -11.81 21.17 -20.88
C ASP A 47 -10.55 20.65 -21.61
N ALA A 48 -10.32 19.33 -21.60
CA ALA A 48 -9.23 18.71 -22.35
C ALA A 48 -9.28 19.09 -23.85
N TYR A 49 -10.46 19.01 -24.45
CA TYR A 49 -10.65 19.41 -25.84
C TYR A 49 -10.28 20.88 -26.11
N ALA A 50 -10.69 21.80 -25.24
CA ALA A 50 -10.35 23.21 -25.36
C ALA A 50 -8.84 23.44 -25.28
N ARG A 51 -8.16 22.82 -24.32
CA ARG A 51 -6.70 22.91 -24.14
C ARG A 51 -5.92 22.32 -25.31
N LEU A 52 -6.39 21.21 -25.91
CA LEU A 52 -5.78 20.67 -27.14
C LEU A 52 -5.88 21.62 -28.33
N LEU A 53 -7.02 22.31 -28.50
CA LEU A 53 -7.17 23.32 -29.54
C LEU A 53 -6.28 24.55 -29.31
N GLU A 54 -6.15 25.00 -28.04
CA GLU A 54 -5.24 26.10 -27.66
C GLU A 54 -3.78 25.77 -27.98
N ARG A 55 -3.39 24.50 -27.87
CA ARG A 55 -2.07 24.00 -28.30
C ARG A 55 -1.93 23.79 -29.80
N GLY A 56 -2.96 24.11 -30.59
CA GLY A 56 -2.93 24.06 -32.04
C GLY A 56 -3.32 22.73 -32.69
N MET A 57 -3.80 21.76 -31.91
CA MET A 57 -4.28 20.50 -32.48
C MET A 57 -5.53 20.71 -33.33
N ARG A 58 -5.65 19.96 -34.41
CA ARG A 58 -6.86 20.03 -35.29
C ARG A 58 -8.07 19.45 -34.53
N ALA A 59 -9.23 20.09 -34.72
CA ALA A 59 -10.47 19.71 -34.05
C ALA A 59 -10.88 18.22 -34.25
N ALA A 60 -10.55 17.66 -35.42
CA ALA A 60 -10.82 16.25 -35.71
C ALA A 60 -9.91 15.32 -34.90
N ASP A 61 -8.62 15.63 -34.83
CA ASP A 61 -7.62 14.83 -34.12
C ASP A 61 -7.86 14.87 -32.62
N ALA A 62 -8.16 16.04 -32.05
CA ALA A 62 -8.55 16.21 -30.66
C ALA A 62 -9.82 15.43 -30.29
N ARG A 63 -10.80 15.34 -31.19
CA ARG A 63 -12.00 14.52 -30.97
C ARG A 63 -11.69 13.03 -30.95
N ASN A 64 -10.87 12.56 -31.88
CA ASN A 64 -10.47 11.17 -31.98
C ASN A 64 -9.66 10.75 -30.76
N MET A 65 -8.70 11.56 -30.33
CA MET A 65 -7.89 11.33 -29.15
C MET A 65 -8.72 11.21 -27.86
N LEU A 66 -9.80 11.98 -27.74
CA LEU A 66 -10.67 11.98 -26.57
C LEU A 66 -11.83 10.95 -26.67
N GLU A 67 -11.95 10.18 -27.76
CA GLU A 67 -13.05 9.22 -27.93
C GLU A 67 -13.06 8.12 -26.85
N PRO A 68 -11.92 7.57 -26.38
CA PRO A 68 -11.94 6.58 -25.29
C PRO A 68 -12.57 7.10 -23.99
N ALA A 69 -12.38 8.39 -23.66
CA ALA A 69 -13.03 9.00 -22.51
C ALA A 69 -14.55 9.16 -22.70
N ARG A 70 -15.01 9.38 -23.96
CA ARG A 70 -16.42 9.42 -24.29
C ARG A 70 -17.06 8.03 -24.32
N GLU A 71 -16.32 7.03 -24.74
CA GLU A 71 -16.75 5.63 -24.66
C GLU A 71 -16.98 5.21 -23.21
N LEU A 72 -16.06 5.58 -22.30
CA LEU A 72 -16.22 5.33 -20.87
C LEU A 72 -17.47 6.04 -20.31
N ASP A 73 -17.77 7.28 -20.73
CA ASP A 73 -19.01 7.96 -20.33
C ASP A 73 -20.26 7.20 -20.77
N ARG A 74 -20.20 6.52 -21.92
CA ARG A 74 -21.34 5.78 -22.48
C ARG A 74 -21.46 4.36 -21.94
N ASP A 75 -20.47 3.84 -21.23
CA ASP A 75 -20.45 2.47 -20.73
C ASP A 75 -21.31 2.30 -19.45
N PRO A 76 -22.50 1.67 -19.53
CA PRO A 76 -23.37 1.48 -18.37
C PRO A 76 -22.80 0.45 -17.38
N ALA A 77 -21.92 -0.46 -17.83
CA ALA A 77 -21.33 -1.47 -16.99
C ALA A 77 -20.31 -0.85 -16.03
N PHE A 78 -19.49 0.08 -16.53
CA PHE A 78 -18.55 0.85 -15.71
C PHE A 78 -19.28 1.65 -14.61
N TRP A 79 -20.36 2.35 -14.96
CA TRP A 79 -21.06 3.23 -14.01
C TRP A 79 -21.97 2.50 -13.02
N ARG A 80 -22.15 1.18 -13.15
CA ARG A 80 -22.90 0.39 -12.18
C ARG A 80 -22.10 0.18 -10.88
N GLU A 81 -20.80 -0.04 -11.01
CA GLU A 81 -19.88 -0.22 -9.89
C GLU A 81 -18.57 0.52 -10.20
N PRO A 82 -18.57 1.86 -10.15
CA PRO A 82 -17.39 2.63 -10.46
C PRO A 82 -16.33 2.47 -9.36
N PRO A 83 -15.02 2.47 -9.72
CA PRO A 83 -13.94 2.51 -8.74
C PRO A 83 -13.98 3.82 -7.94
N ALA A 84 -13.21 3.92 -6.86
CA ALA A 84 -13.10 5.15 -6.07
C ALA A 84 -12.61 6.32 -6.93
N GLY A 85 -11.63 6.07 -7.80
CA GLY A 85 -11.13 7.01 -8.78
C GLY A 85 -10.80 6.37 -10.12
N VAL A 86 -10.67 7.19 -11.13
CA VAL A 86 -10.25 6.79 -12.49
C VAL A 86 -9.23 7.77 -13.03
N ALA A 87 -8.16 7.26 -13.65
CA ALA A 87 -7.25 8.05 -14.45
C ALA A 87 -7.30 7.59 -15.91
N LEU A 88 -7.35 8.55 -16.82
CA LEU A 88 -7.26 8.32 -18.26
C LEU A 88 -6.01 9.00 -18.79
N PHE A 89 -5.20 8.24 -19.51
CA PHE A 89 -4.02 8.71 -20.21
C PHE A 89 -4.23 8.53 -21.70
N LEU A 90 -4.25 9.64 -22.44
CA LEU A 90 -4.62 9.66 -23.83
C LEU A 90 -3.54 10.36 -24.66
N SER A 91 -3.18 9.78 -25.78
CA SER A 91 -2.32 10.35 -26.80
C SER A 91 -2.88 10.06 -28.18
N PRO A 92 -2.32 10.63 -29.27
CA PRO A 92 -2.75 10.27 -30.62
C PRO A 92 -2.58 8.78 -30.95
N GLU A 93 -1.66 8.08 -30.27
CA GLU A 93 -1.28 6.70 -30.56
C GLU A 93 -1.89 5.70 -29.58
N GLU A 94 -2.04 6.09 -28.31
CA GLU A 94 -2.46 5.18 -27.24
C GLU A 94 -3.51 5.79 -26.32
N SER A 95 -4.30 4.92 -25.74
CA SER A 95 -5.21 5.28 -24.64
C SER A 95 -5.15 4.24 -23.55
N ARG A 96 -5.10 4.71 -22.30
CA ARG A 96 -5.07 3.84 -21.13
C ARG A 96 -6.05 4.34 -20.07
N VAL A 97 -6.86 3.42 -19.56
CA VAL A 97 -7.78 3.66 -18.42
C VAL A 97 -7.26 2.88 -17.23
N VAL A 98 -7.00 3.58 -16.13
CA VAL A 98 -6.45 3.03 -14.89
C VAL A 98 -7.46 3.25 -13.77
N HIS A 99 -7.80 2.18 -13.04
CA HIS A 99 -8.64 2.24 -11.86
C HIS A 99 -7.79 2.60 -10.66
N LEU A 100 -8.30 3.52 -9.85
CA LEU A 100 -7.65 4.00 -8.64
C LEU A 100 -8.47 3.53 -7.43
N ALA A 101 -7.80 3.01 -6.40
CA ALA A 101 -8.42 2.60 -5.15
C ALA A 101 -8.80 3.80 -4.28
N ARG A 102 -8.29 5.00 -4.62
CA ARG A 102 -8.55 6.25 -3.90
C ARG A 102 -9.20 7.29 -4.80
N SER A 103 -9.90 8.20 -4.14
CA SER A 103 -10.42 9.41 -4.80
C SER A 103 -9.31 10.45 -4.93
N PHE A 104 -9.12 10.91 -6.15
CA PHE A 104 -8.29 12.08 -6.47
C PHE A 104 -9.22 13.19 -6.95
N ALA A 105 -8.78 14.43 -6.82
CA ALA A 105 -9.58 15.51 -7.34
C ALA A 105 -9.65 15.48 -8.86
N ASP A 106 -10.74 15.95 -9.36
CA ASP A 106 -10.97 16.11 -10.78
C ASP A 106 -9.92 17.06 -11.38
N CYS A 107 -9.15 16.55 -12.33
CA CYS A 107 -8.08 17.29 -12.96
C CYS A 107 -7.95 16.95 -14.44
N VAL A 108 -7.64 17.94 -15.25
CA VAL A 108 -7.19 17.79 -16.62
C VAL A 108 -5.80 18.37 -16.75
N PHE A 109 -4.89 17.56 -17.24
CA PHE A 109 -3.52 17.97 -17.53
C PHE A 109 -3.21 17.64 -19.00
N VAL A 110 -2.69 18.62 -19.73
CA VAL A 110 -2.32 18.49 -21.15
C VAL A 110 -0.89 18.98 -21.30
N ASP A 111 0.04 18.08 -21.62
CA ASP A 111 1.45 18.41 -21.77
C ASP A 111 2.18 17.39 -22.66
N GLU A 112 3.50 17.54 -22.82
CA GLU A 112 4.39 16.59 -23.52
C GLU A 112 4.69 15.32 -22.68
N ALA A 113 4.21 15.26 -21.44
CA ALA A 113 4.30 14.12 -20.56
C ALA A 113 2.96 13.86 -19.86
N TYR A 114 2.73 12.64 -19.43
CA TYR A 114 1.58 12.31 -18.58
C TYR A 114 1.79 12.77 -17.14
N LEU A 115 0.71 13.19 -16.48
CA LEU A 115 0.73 13.50 -15.05
C LEU A 115 0.74 12.20 -14.24
N VAL A 116 1.93 11.74 -13.85
CA VAL A 116 2.11 10.45 -13.13
C VAL A 116 2.22 10.59 -11.62
N THR A 117 2.45 11.80 -11.13
CA THR A 117 2.62 12.06 -9.68
C THR A 117 1.47 11.52 -8.82
N PRO A 118 0.17 11.62 -9.21
CA PRO A 118 -0.92 11.01 -8.44
C PRO A 118 -0.86 9.49 -8.39
N LEU A 119 -0.37 8.81 -9.44
CA LEU A 119 -0.19 7.35 -9.42
C LEU A 119 0.87 6.92 -8.42
N LEU A 120 1.93 7.73 -8.27
CA LEU A 120 2.95 7.48 -7.26
C LEU A 120 2.34 7.56 -5.84
N CYS A 121 1.47 8.53 -5.61
CA CYS A 121 0.74 8.64 -4.35
C CYS A 121 -0.19 7.46 -4.11
N GLU A 122 -0.87 6.97 -5.13
CA GLU A 122 -1.66 5.75 -5.04
C GLU A 122 -0.82 4.56 -4.59
N LEU A 123 0.35 4.35 -5.21
CA LEU A 123 1.26 3.25 -4.88
C LEU A 123 1.83 3.35 -3.45
N ASN A 124 2.12 4.56 -2.97
CA ASN A 124 2.76 4.78 -1.67
C ASN A 124 1.76 5.01 -0.52
N SER A 125 0.50 5.26 -0.81
CA SER A 125 -0.49 5.68 0.21
C SER A 125 -1.53 4.62 0.53
N THR A 126 -1.51 3.46 -0.11
CA THR A 126 -2.46 2.39 0.19
C THR A 126 -2.20 1.85 1.59
N VAL A 127 -3.09 2.20 2.52
CA VAL A 127 -3.06 1.66 3.89
C VAL A 127 -3.56 0.22 3.83
N ARG A 128 -2.66 -0.71 3.58
CA ARG A 128 -2.97 -2.14 3.61
C ARG A 128 -2.61 -2.72 4.97
N PHE A 129 -3.51 -3.48 5.55
CA PHE A 129 -3.28 -4.10 6.85
C PHE A 129 -3.95 -5.46 6.97
N TYR A 130 -3.48 -6.24 7.91
CA TYR A 130 -4.17 -7.43 8.36
C TYR A 130 -4.88 -7.14 9.68
N LEU A 131 -6.06 -7.73 9.87
CA LEU A 131 -6.78 -7.70 11.14
C LEU A 131 -6.97 -9.14 11.62
N LEU A 132 -6.40 -9.45 12.78
CA LEU A 132 -6.62 -10.72 13.47
C LEU A 132 -7.60 -10.50 14.61
N THR A 133 -8.77 -11.14 14.52
CA THR A 133 -9.76 -11.17 15.61
C THR A 133 -9.52 -12.40 16.49
N LEU A 134 -9.32 -12.19 17.78
CA LEU A 134 -9.00 -13.20 18.77
C LEU A 134 -10.07 -13.30 19.84
N SER A 135 -10.83 -14.39 19.83
CA SER A 135 -11.69 -14.81 20.94
C SER A 135 -11.53 -16.31 21.18
N GLN A 136 -11.96 -16.81 22.33
CA GLN A 136 -11.93 -18.24 22.61
C GLN A 136 -12.92 -19.02 21.73
N ASN A 137 -13.98 -18.36 21.24
CA ASN A 137 -15.03 -18.97 20.45
C ASN A 137 -14.79 -18.80 18.93
N ARG A 138 -14.08 -17.74 18.53
CA ARG A 138 -13.87 -17.45 17.12
C ARG A 138 -12.54 -16.75 16.87
N VAL A 139 -11.84 -17.24 15.86
CA VAL A 139 -10.63 -16.62 15.30
C VAL A 139 -10.89 -16.26 13.85
N GLY A 140 -10.48 -15.10 13.40
CA GLY A 140 -10.62 -14.68 12.01
C GLY A 140 -9.46 -13.81 11.58
N LEU A 141 -8.96 -14.03 10.37
CA LEU A 141 -7.99 -13.17 9.71
C LEU A 141 -8.67 -12.43 8.56
N TYR A 142 -8.37 -11.16 8.44
CA TYR A 142 -8.91 -10.28 7.40
C TYR A 142 -7.77 -9.46 6.80
N VAL A 143 -7.92 -9.10 5.51
CA VAL A 143 -7.15 -8.04 4.88
C VAL A 143 -8.02 -6.80 4.79
N GLY A 144 -7.45 -5.65 5.11
CA GLY A 144 -8.09 -4.36 4.98
C GLY A 144 -7.27 -3.43 4.12
N ASP A 145 -7.96 -2.54 3.43
CA ASP A 145 -7.42 -1.45 2.62
C ASP A 145 -8.34 -0.23 2.67
N ASP A 146 -8.15 0.74 1.80
CA ASP A 146 -8.99 1.95 1.72
C ASP A 146 -10.46 1.64 1.34
N GLU A 147 -10.74 0.48 0.75
CA GLU A 147 -12.09 0.07 0.32
C GLU A 147 -12.88 -0.65 1.40
N GLY A 148 -12.21 -1.37 2.30
CA GLY A 148 -12.89 -2.10 3.35
C GLY A 148 -12.10 -3.27 3.93
N LEU A 149 -12.84 -4.22 4.49
CA LEU A 149 -12.32 -5.40 5.17
C LEU A 149 -12.84 -6.68 4.49
N SER A 150 -11.92 -7.51 4.02
CA SER A 150 -12.22 -8.80 3.39
C SER A 150 -11.65 -9.97 4.19
N PRO A 151 -12.41 -11.06 4.40
CA PRO A 151 -11.91 -12.21 5.14
C PRO A 151 -10.86 -12.99 4.34
N ILE A 152 -9.80 -13.44 5.03
CA ILE A 152 -8.78 -14.35 4.48
C ILE A 152 -9.05 -15.75 4.99
N HIS A 153 -9.15 -16.70 4.08
CA HIS A 153 -9.23 -18.10 4.44
C HIS A 153 -7.81 -18.68 4.61
N VAL A 154 -7.44 -19.00 5.84
CA VAL A 154 -6.13 -19.57 6.15
C VAL A 154 -6.30 -21.08 6.41
N GLN A 155 -5.58 -21.90 5.65
CA GLN A 155 -5.61 -23.37 5.85
C GLN A 155 -5.08 -23.70 7.25
N ASN A 156 -5.76 -24.62 7.94
CA ASN A 156 -5.44 -25.08 9.28
C ASN A 156 -5.51 -24.02 10.40
N LEU A 157 -6.14 -22.88 10.15
CA LEU A 157 -6.42 -21.92 11.23
C LEU A 157 -7.58 -22.46 12.08
N PRO A 158 -7.36 -22.72 13.38
CA PRO A 158 -8.43 -23.19 14.25
C PRO A 158 -9.51 -22.11 14.42
N ASN A 159 -10.77 -22.48 14.26
CA ASN A 159 -11.87 -21.53 14.42
C ASN A 159 -12.09 -21.10 15.87
N ASN A 160 -11.69 -21.94 16.83
CA ASN A 160 -11.87 -21.69 18.27
C ASN A 160 -10.85 -22.44 19.13
N ALA A 161 -10.84 -22.15 20.42
CA ALA A 161 -9.92 -22.76 21.37
C ALA A 161 -10.07 -24.29 21.48
N GLY A 162 -11.29 -24.80 21.37
CA GLY A 162 -11.55 -26.25 21.43
C GLY A 162 -10.94 -26.99 20.25
N GLU A 163 -10.97 -26.43 19.06
CA GLU A 163 -10.36 -26.97 17.85
C GLU A 163 -8.83 -26.93 17.93
N ALA A 164 -8.26 -25.81 18.33
CA ALA A 164 -6.82 -25.66 18.50
C ALA A 164 -6.22 -26.69 19.46
N LEU A 165 -6.89 -26.94 20.59
CA LEU A 165 -6.43 -27.92 21.57
C LEU A 165 -6.54 -29.37 21.09
N ARG A 166 -7.47 -29.71 20.18
CA ARG A 166 -7.55 -31.02 19.53
C ARG A 166 -6.42 -31.23 18.52
N TYR A 167 -6.03 -30.23 17.77
CA TYR A 167 -4.89 -30.28 16.83
C TYR A 167 -3.59 -30.61 17.57
N ASP A 168 -3.33 -29.97 18.69
CA ASP A 168 -2.13 -30.21 19.50
C ASP A 168 -2.05 -31.66 20.03
N GLN A 169 -3.18 -32.26 20.38
CA GLN A 169 -3.24 -33.67 20.80
C GLN A 169 -2.96 -34.64 19.63
N PHE A 170 -3.40 -34.32 18.42
CA PHE A 170 -3.19 -35.15 17.24
C PHE A 170 -1.73 -35.12 16.77
N GLU A 171 -1.08 -33.95 16.74
CA GLU A 171 0.35 -33.83 16.41
C GLU A 171 1.24 -34.56 17.41
N ARG A 172 0.93 -34.48 18.70
CA ARG A 172 1.66 -35.26 19.73
C ARG A 172 1.53 -36.76 19.53
N GLN A 173 0.34 -37.26 19.18
CA GLN A 173 0.16 -38.70 18.90
C GLN A 173 0.93 -39.13 17.65
N LEU A 174 0.99 -38.32 16.59
CA LEU A 174 1.77 -38.62 15.41
C LEU A 174 3.29 -38.65 15.68
N GLN A 175 3.82 -37.73 16.47
CA GLN A 175 5.25 -37.72 16.84
C GLN A 175 5.63 -38.96 17.67
N PHE A 176 4.73 -39.46 18.53
CA PHE A 176 4.97 -40.70 19.28
C PHE A 176 4.99 -41.95 18.38
N HIS A 177 4.27 -41.95 17.26
CA HIS A 177 4.27 -43.11 16.34
C HIS A 177 5.48 -43.16 15.41
N PHE A 178 6.15 -42.07 15.12
CA PHE A 178 7.36 -42.05 14.28
C PHE A 178 8.67 -42.31 15.02
N GLY A 179 8.68 -42.30 16.37
CA GLY A 179 9.84 -42.57 17.21
C GLY A 179 10.13 -44.06 17.51
N GLY A 180 9.33 -44.99 16.99
CA GLY A 180 9.42 -46.42 17.30
C GLY A 180 10.09 -47.23 16.18
N GLY A 181 11.39 -47.13 16.00
CA GLY A 181 12.16 -47.91 15.05
C GLY A 181 13.27 -48.74 15.67
N LYS A 182 13.04 -50.06 15.76
CA LYS A 182 13.88 -51.25 15.84
C LYS A 182 13.68 -52.10 17.06
N GLN A 183 12.85 -53.12 16.83
CA GLN A 183 12.78 -54.31 17.67
C GLN A 183 14.15 -54.94 17.80
N ARG A 184 14.63 -55.09 19.06
CA ARG A 184 15.52 -56.18 19.47
C ARG A 184 14.86 -56.98 20.60
N ARG A 185 14.72 -58.27 20.37
CA ARG A 185 14.18 -59.27 21.33
C ARG A 185 14.86 -59.15 22.70
N GLY A 186 14.06 -58.94 23.74
CA GLY A 186 14.51 -59.06 25.15
C GLY A 186 13.42 -58.52 26.07
N LYS A 187 12.89 -59.34 26.93
CA LYS A 187 11.92 -59.01 27.98
C LYS A 187 12.42 -57.77 28.75
N SER A 188 11.66 -56.70 28.78
CA SER A 188 11.84 -55.60 29.69
C SER A 188 10.48 -55.14 30.20
N ILE A 189 10.37 -55.14 31.49
CA ILE A 189 9.32 -54.56 32.32
C ILE A 189 9.28 -53.06 32.01
N PRO A 190 8.11 -52.41 31.79
CA PRO A 190 8.06 -50.98 31.63
C PRO A 190 8.31 -50.30 32.97
N VAL A 191 9.52 -49.77 33.16
CA VAL A 191 9.80 -48.83 34.23
C VAL A 191 9.32 -47.45 33.75
N TYR A 192 8.30 -46.95 34.39
CA TYR A 192 7.87 -45.55 34.25
C TYR A 192 8.94 -44.65 34.85
N HIS A 193 9.89 -44.24 34.06
CA HIS A 193 10.71 -43.09 34.39
C HIS A 193 10.02 -41.85 33.79
N GLY A 194 9.32 -41.14 34.66
CA GLY A 194 8.96 -39.73 34.40
C GLY A 194 10.23 -38.91 34.31
N MET A 195 10.75 -38.78 33.08
CA MET A 195 11.83 -37.84 32.82
C MET A 195 11.42 -36.92 31.68
N GLY A 196 11.42 -35.62 32.00
CA GLY A 196 11.46 -34.54 31.04
C GLY A 196 10.11 -34.08 30.54
N ALA A 197 9.26 -33.54 31.42
CA ALA A 197 8.37 -32.50 31.00
C ALA A 197 9.27 -31.30 30.57
N GLY A 198 9.58 -31.20 29.29
CA GLY A 198 10.14 -29.98 28.77
C GLY A 198 9.24 -28.80 29.16
N GLU A 199 9.72 -27.57 29.03
CA GLU A 199 9.00 -26.33 29.40
C GLU A 199 7.56 -26.26 28.89
N ASP A 200 7.20 -27.03 27.84
CA ASP A 200 5.84 -27.15 27.28
C ASP A 200 4.81 -27.81 28.21
N GLY A 201 5.24 -28.54 29.27
CA GLY A 201 4.31 -29.17 30.21
C GLY A 201 3.62 -28.22 31.20
N LYS A 202 4.04 -26.97 31.28
CA LYS A 202 3.51 -25.95 32.21
C LYS A 202 2.58 -24.92 31.57
N LYS A 203 2.46 -24.89 30.22
CA LYS A 203 1.63 -23.88 29.51
C LYS A 203 0.15 -24.12 29.76
N THR A 204 -0.57 -23.05 30.04
CA THR A 204 -2.03 -23.09 30.17
C THR A 204 -2.71 -23.44 28.84
N PRO A 205 -3.95 -23.97 28.84
CA PRO A 205 -4.69 -24.21 27.60
C PRO A 205 -4.81 -22.97 26.69
N ILE A 206 -4.90 -21.78 27.28
CA ILE A 206 -4.99 -20.52 26.55
C ILE A 206 -3.65 -20.18 25.87
N GLU A 207 -2.54 -20.37 26.55
CA GLU A 207 -1.20 -20.17 25.95
C GLU A 207 -0.97 -21.09 24.76
N ARG A 208 -1.38 -22.34 24.86
CA ARG A 208 -1.31 -23.30 23.76
C ARG A 208 -2.19 -22.89 22.59
N PHE A 209 -3.42 -22.47 22.87
CA PHE A 209 -4.32 -21.95 21.85
C PHE A 209 -3.70 -20.80 21.07
N VAL A 210 -3.17 -19.80 21.75
CA VAL A 210 -2.51 -18.65 21.12
C VAL A 210 -1.25 -19.07 20.36
N GLN A 211 -0.48 -20.02 20.88
CA GLN A 211 0.72 -20.53 20.21
C GLN A 211 0.39 -21.22 18.86
N VAL A 212 -0.68 -22.01 18.81
CA VAL A 212 -1.14 -22.65 17.58
C VAL A 212 -1.56 -21.59 16.56
N ILE A 213 -2.37 -20.59 16.96
CA ILE A 213 -2.79 -19.51 16.08
C ILE A 213 -1.59 -18.74 15.57
N ALA A 214 -0.67 -18.32 16.45
CA ALA A 214 0.52 -17.58 16.04
C ALA A 214 1.36 -18.37 15.03
N GLY A 215 1.56 -19.66 15.26
CA GLY A 215 2.29 -20.51 14.32
C GLY A 215 1.66 -20.58 12.91
N VAL A 216 0.34 -20.69 12.83
CA VAL A 216 -0.40 -20.74 11.56
C VAL A 216 -0.40 -19.38 10.87
N ILE A 217 -0.69 -18.31 11.59
CA ILE A 217 -0.73 -16.95 11.04
C ILE A 217 0.65 -16.48 10.59
N ASP A 218 1.68 -16.70 11.43
CA ASP A 218 3.06 -16.34 11.06
C ASP A 218 3.52 -17.09 9.81
N ALA A 219 3.22 -18.40 9.72
CA ALA A 219 3.53 -19.18 8.52
C ALA A 219 2.80 -18.64 7.28
N HIS A 220 1.56 -18.18 7.43
CA HIS A 220 0.79 -17.58 6.36
C HIS A 220 1.37 -16.22 5.96
N LEU A 221 1.52 -15.28 6.88
CA LEU A 221 1.98 -13.92 6.60
C LEU A 221 3.45 -13.85 6.14
N ILE A 222 4.33 -14.70 6.68
CA ILE A 222 5.75 -14.74 6.29
C ILE A 222 5.95 -15.45 4.95
N ARG A 223 5.06 -16.42 4.57
CA ARG A 223 5.14 -17.17 3.32
C ARG A 223 4.39 -16.53 2.14
N LEU A 224 3.50 -15.59 2.39
CA LEU A 224 2.66 -14.93 1.37
C LEU A 224 3.36 -14.47 0.09
N PRO A 225 4.66 -14.14 0.05
CA PRO A 225 5.29 -13.70 -1.18
C PRO A 225 5.44 -14.76 -2.27
N GLN A 226 5.08 -16.03 -2.04
CA GLN A 226 5.36 -17.10 -3.01
C GLN A 226 4.16 -17.69 -3.72
N HIS A 227 2.91 -17.54 -3.28
CA HIS A 227 1.80 -18.35 -3.81
C HIS A 227 0.53 -17.61 -4.25
N GLU A 228 0.27 -16.37 -3.90
CA GLU A 228 -0.95 -15.66 -4.33
C GLU A 228 -0.82 -14.94 -5.69
N ALA A 229 0.31 -15.07 -6.37
CA ALA A 229 0.51 -14.57 -7.74
C ALA A 229 -0.26 -15.37 -8.83
N HIS A 230 -1.16 -16.30 -8.45
CA HIS A 230 -1.78 -17.22 -9.41
C HIS A 230 -3.16 -16.81 -9.92
N GLN A 231 -3.66 -15.62 -9.58
CA GLN A 231 -4.83 -15.06 -10.27
C GLN A 231 -4.58 -13.59 -10.64
N GLY A 232 -3.75 -13.40 -11.65
CA GLY A 232 -3.74 -12.15 -12.43
C GLY A 232 -2.94 -10.97 -11.88
N THR A 233 -2.18 -11.10 -10.78
CA THR A 233 -1.37 -10.01 -10.27
C THR A 233 0.12 -10.40 -10.27
N ARG A 234 0.91 -9.64 -11.02
CA ARG A 234 2.37 -9.79 -11.21
C ARG A 234 3.12 -9.81 -9.88
N GLN A 235 4.20 -10.60 -9.83
CA GLN A 235 5.18 -10.66 -8.73
C GLN A 235 5.73 -9.27 -8.42
N ILE A 236 5.30 -8.71 -7.29
CA ILE A 236 5.99 -7.57 -6.69
C ILE A 236 7.14 -8.12 -5.87
N SER A 237 8.35 -7.66 -6.17
CA SER A 237 9.58 -8.11 -5.54
C SER A 237 9.55 -7.90 -4.02
N ARG A 238 10.08 -8.85 -3.26
CA ARG A 238 10.10 -8.90 -1.78
C ARG A 238 10.71 -7.64 -1.10
N LYS A 239 11.31 -6.73 -1.87
CA LYS A 239 11.92 -5.48 -1.41
C LYS A 239 10.96 -4.27 -1.43
N GLU A 240 9.78 -4.40 -2.06
CA GLU A 240 8.96 -3.24 -2.45
C GLU A 240 7.64 -3.11 -1.70
N LEU A 241 7.25 -4.13 -0.91
CA LEU A 241 6.09 -4.00 0.01
C LEU A 241 6.62 -3.94 1.43
N PRO A 242 6.45 -2.83 2.15
CA PRO A 242 6.54 -2.87 3.60
C PRO A 242 5.55 -3.93 4.07
N GLN A 243 6.00 -4.89 4.89
CA GLN A 243 5.13 -5.93 5.42
C GLN A 243 3.97 -5.22 6.14
N ALA A 244 2.75 -5.45 5.68
CA ALA A 244 1.58 -4.74 6.17
C ALA A 244 1.37 -4.99 7.68
N PRO A 245 0.96 -4.00 8.47
CA PRO A 245 0.77 -4.21 9.91
C PRO A 245 -0.34 -5.20 10.20
N LEU A 246 -0.13 -6.04 11.21
CA LEU A 246 -1.13 -6.96 11.74
C LEU A 246 -1.79 -6.34 12.98
N VAL A 247 -2.96 -5.77 12.80
CA VAL A 247 -3.77 -5.21 13.90
C VAL A 247 -4.44 -6.34 14.66
N LEU A 248 -4.39 -6.30 15.99
CA LEU A 248 -5.02 -7.29 16.86
C LEU A 248 -6.32 -6.75 17.43
N ALA A 249 -7.40 -7.55 17.37
CA ALA A 249 -8.67 -7.27 18.01
C ALA A 249 -9.04 -8.43 18.96
N GLY A 250 -9.19 -8.15 20.24
CA GLY A 250 -9.50 -9.15 21.24
C GLY A 250 -9.39 -8.59 22.65
N VAL A 251 -9.60 -9.44 23.65
CA VAL A 251 -9.33 -9.05 25.04
C VAL A 251 -7.83 -8.86 25.24
N ASP A 252 -7.46 -7.87 26.03
CA ASP A 252 -6.07 -7.40 26.16
C ASP A 252 -5.07 -8.51 26.51
N TYR A 253 -5.49 -9.45 27.33
CA TYR A 253 -4.67 -10.62 27.70
C TYR A 253 -4.33 -11.48 26.47
N LEU A 254 -5.30 -11.79 25.59
CA LEU A 254 -5.05 -12.59 24.39
C LEU A 254 -4.18 -11.84 23.38
N CYS A 255 -4.41 -10.55 23.20
CA CYS A 255 -3.59 -9.71 22.31
C CYS A 255 -2.15 -9.60 22.80
N SER A 256 -1.94 -9.41 24.12
CA SER A 256 -0.61 -9.36 24.71
C SER A 256 0.13 -10.70 24.59
N LEU A 257 -0.58 -11.80 24.84
CA LEU A 257 -0.04 -13.15 24.70
C LEU A 257 0.30 -13.48 23.25
N TYR A 258 -0.56 -13.10 22.29
CA TYR A 258 -0.28 -13.28 20.88
C TYR A 258 0.97 -12.50 20.45
N ARG A 259 1.07 -11.23 20.83
CA ARG A 259 2.24 -10.38 20.52
C ARG A 259 3.55 -10.97 21.05
N SER A 260 3.54 -11.55 22.26
CA SER A 260 4.73 -12.17 22.83
C SER A 260 5.10 -13.52 22.20
N THR A 261 4.17 -14.15 21.48
CA THR A 261 4.32 -15.48 20.89
C THR A 261 4.62 -15.43 19.41
N SER A 262 4.03 -14.45 18.67
CA SER A 262 4.18 -14.28 17.23
C SER A 262 5.60 -13.86 16.85
N ARG A 263 6.05 -14.34 15.69
CA ARG A 263 7.31 -13.95 15.04
C ARG A 263 7.11 -12.85 14.00
N TYR A 264 5.86 -12.43 13.78
CA TYR A 264 5.57 -11.36 12.85
C TYR A 264 5.94 -10.01 13.47
N GLU A 265 6.88 -9.29 12.87
CA GLU A 265 7.49 -8.10 13.46
C GLU A 265 6.59 -6.85 13.39
N HIS A 266 5.63 -6.83 12.44
CA HIS A 266 4.81 -5.64 12.17
C HIS A 266 3.46 -5.69 12.91
N ILE A 267 3.49 -5.81 14.22
CA ILE A 267 2.30 -5.78 15.07
C ILE A 267 2.26 -4.42 15.80
N PRO A 268 1.31 -3.52 15.46
CA PRO A 268 1.16 -2.24 16.14
C PRO A 268 1.01 -2.39 17.65
N ALA A 269 1.55 -1.44 18.44
CA ALA A 269 1.42 -1.45 19.89
C ALA A 269 -0.05 -1.32 20.33
N ARG A 270 -0.82 -0.48 19.62
CA ARG A 270 -2.25 -0.27 19.85
C ARG A 270 -3.05 -1.48 19.36
N THR A 271 -4.08 -1.88 20.11
CA THR A 271 -4.99 -3.01 19.80
C THR A 271 -6.45 -2.55 19.91
N ILE A 272 -7.34 -3.29 19.28
CA ILE A 272 -8.79 -3.09 19.44
C ILE A 272 -9.24 -3.94 20.61
N SER A 273 -9.37 -3.31 21.80
CA SER A 273 -9.72 -4.00 23.05
C SER A 273 -11.19 -4.45 23.09
N GLY A 274 -11.44 -5.58 23.73
CA GLY A 274 -12.77 -6.15 23.97
C GLY A 274 -13.09 -7.34 23.08
N ASN A 275 -14.29 -7.90 23.23
CA ASN A 275 -14.70 -9.06 22.43
C ASN A 275 -15.05 -8.63 20.99
N PRO A 276 -14.30 -9.09 19.97
CA PRO A 276 -14.55 -8.69 18.57
C PRO A 276 -15.86 -9.27 18.02
N GLU A 277 -16.43 -10.31 18.61
CA GLU A 277 -17.65 -10.96 18.12
C GLU A 277 -18.91 -10.08 18.26
N ILE A 278 -18.91 -9.16 19.24
CA ILE A 278 -20.04 -8.27 19.48
C ILE A 278 -19.94 -6.95 18.70
N ARG A 279 -18.81 -6.68 18.05
CA ARG A 279 -18.62 -5.45 17.27
C ARG A 279 -19.11 -5.62 15.84
N LYS A 280 -19.61 -4.55 15.26
CA LYS A 280 -19.97 -4.52 13.85
C LYS A 280 -18.70 -4.49 12.98
N SER A 281 -18.79 -5.10 11.80
CA SER A 281 -17.68 -5.13 10.84
C SER A 281 -17.12 -3.74 10.53
N ASP A 282 -18.01 -2.74 10.35
CA ASP A 282 -17.64 -1.35 10.07
C ASP A 282 -16.88 -0.68 11.22
N GLU A 283 -17.23 -1.02 12.47
CA GLU A 283 -16.50 -0.50 13.64
C GLU A 283 -15.10 -1.10 13.75
N LEU A 284 -15.00 -2.42 13.51
CA LEU A 284 -13.71 -3.11 13.48
C LEU A 284 -12.83 -2.55 12.37
N TYR A 285 -13.39 -2.35 11.18
CA TYR A 285 -12.69 -1.77 10.04
C TYR A 285 -12.14 -0.39 10.37
N ARG A 286 -12.99 0.54 10.82
CA ARG A 286 -12.57 1.92 11.13
C ARG A 286 -11.46 1.97 12.19
N SER A 287 -11.61 1.18 13.26
CA SER A 287 -10.60 1.13 14.32
C SER A 287 -9.29 0.52 13.84
N ALA A 288 -9.35 -0.54 13.02
CA ALA A 288 -8.18 -1.21 12.47
C ALA A 288 -7.46 -0.31 11.45
N PHE A 289 -8.21 0.37 10.58
CA PHE A 289 -7.68 1.30 9.60
C PHE A 289 -6.94 2.49 10.26
N GLU A 290 -7.52 3.06 11.33
CA GLU A 290 -6.89 4.13 12.10
C GLU A 290 -5.55 3.67 12.71
N ILE A 291 -5.52 2.48 13.35
CA ILE A 291 -4.30 1.91 13.92
C ILE A 291 -3.25 1.62 12.84
N ALA A 292 -3.67 1.09 11.70
CA ALA A 292 -2.76 0.82 10.60
C ALA A 292 -2.18 2.12 10.01
N ARG A 293 -3.00 3.16 9.87
CA ARG A 293 -2.56 4.48 9.42
C ARG A 293 -1.53 5.09 10.37
N GLU A 294 -1.80 5.07 11.67
CA GLU A 294 -0.85 5.54 12.70
C GLU A 294 0.49 4.78 12.59
N TRP A 295 0.43 3.46 12.39
CA TRP A 295 1.63 2.63 12.24
C TRP A 295 2.46 3.04 11.01
N TYR A 296 1.83 3.28 9.84
CA TYR A 296 2.54 3.77 8.66
C TYR A 296 3.15 5.16 8.88
N GLU A 297 2.45 6.04 9.59
CA GLU A 297 2.95 7.35 9.96
C GLU A 297 4.20 7.25 10.86
N GLU A 298 4.20 6.36 11.83
CA GLU A 298 5.38 6.06 12.66
C GLU A 298 6.56 5.52 11.84
N GLN A 299 6.30 4.66 10.85
CA GLN A 299 7.35 4.12 9.97
C GLN A 299 7.97 5.19 9.05
N THR A 300 7.18 6.16 8.63
CA THR A 300 7.66 7.25 7.75
C THR A 300 8.29 8.41 8.51
N ALA A 301 8.03 8.54 9.81
CA ALA A 301 8.56 9.64 10.64
C ALA A 301 10.10 9.77 10.57
N PRO A 302 10.93 8.70 10.66
CA PRO A 302 12.38 8.84 10.58
C PRO A 302 12.87 9.36 9.23
N ALA A 303 12.19 9.01 8.12
CA ALA A 303 12.51 9.54 6.80
C ALA A 303 12.18 11.04 6.73
N ARG A 304 10.98 11.42 7.19
CA ARG A 304 10.55 12.81 7.28
C ARG A 304 11.53 13.67 8.08
N GLU A 305 11.90 13.22 9.28
CA GLU A 305 12.85 13.93 10.14
C GLU A 305 14.21 14.13 9.46
N ARG A 306 14.70 13.14 8.74
CA ARG A 306 15.94 13.23 7.96
C ARG A 306 15.83 14.29 6.86
N PHE A 307 14.74 14.30 6.08
CA PHE A 307 14.53 15.30 5.02
C PHE A 307 14.52 16.72 5.61
N LEU A 308 13.82 16.94 6.71
CA LEU A 308 13.74 18.24 7.36
C LEU A 308 15.08 18.70 7.97
N ALA A 309 15.81 17.78 8.60
CA ALA A 309 17.14 18.06 9.15
C ALA A 309 18.15 18.38 8.05
N ASP A 310 18.12 17.66 6.93
CA ASP A 310 18.99 17.89 5.81
C ASP A 310 18.65 19.20 5.07
N LEU A 311 17.37 19.56 5.01
CA LEU A 311 16.95 20.85 4.50
C LEU A 311 17.45 21.99 5.39
N ALA A 312 17.27 21.89 6.70
CA ALA A 312 17.72 22.90 7.66
C ALA A 312 19.25 23.07 7.66
N SER A 313 20.02 22.03 7.41
CA SER A 313 21.49 22.07 7.33
C SER A 313 22.05 22.42 5.95
N GLY A 314 21.19 22.65 4.94
CA GLY A 314 21.61 22.93 3.56
C GLY A 314 22.14 21.72 2.79
N ARG A 315 21.98 20.50 3.32
CA ARG A 315 22.32 19.24 2.61
C ARG A 315 21.25 18.78 1.65
N ALA A 316 20.02 19.25 1.82
CA ALA A 316 18.92 19.03 0.89
C ALA A 316 18.56 20.32 0.13
N ILE A 317 17.95 20.16 -1.02
CA ILE A 317 17.49 21.23 -1.91
C ILE A 317 15.97 21.15 -2.07
N SER A 318 15.34 22.31 -2.24
CA SER A 318 13.87 22.42 -2.37
C SER A 318 13.42 23.22 -3.58
N LYS A 319 14.33 23.89 -4.28
CA LYS A 319 14.01 24.58 -5.54
C LYS A 319 13.96 23.56 -6.66
N LEU A 320 12.86 23.52 -7.41
CA LEU A 320 12.62 22.52 -8.44
C LEU A 320 13.70 22.55 -9.53
N GLU A 321 14.13 23.73 -9.98
CA GLU A 321 15.21 23.92 -10.96
C GLU A 321 16.54 23.28 -10.50
N ASP A 322 16.90 23.49 -9.23
CA ASP A 322 18.12 22.93 -8.63
C ASP A 322 18.01 21.39 -8.47
N ILE A 323 16.81 20.90 -8.17
CA ILE A 323 16.53 19.45 -8.05
C ILE A 323 16.65 18.78 -9.42
N GLU A 324 16.08 19.39 -10.46
CA GLU A 324 16.20 18.87 -11.84
C GLU A 324 17.66 18.82 -12.32
N ALA A 325 18.43 19.87 -12.01
CA ALA A 325 19.86 19.88 -12.31
C ALA A 325 20.60 18.75 -11.57
N ALA A 326 20.33 18.60 -10.26
CA ALA A 326 20.95 17.57 -9.44
C ALA A 326 20.54 16.14 -9.87
N LEU A 327 19.29 15.92 -10.32
CA LEU A 327 18.87 14.65 -10.90
C LEU A 327 19.63 14.34 -12.18
N ARG A 328 19.74 15.30 -13.11
CA ARG A 328 20.52 15.12 -14.35
C ARG A 328 21.98 14.75 -14.09
N ASP A 329 22.57 15.30 -13.02
CA ASP A 329 23.94 15.00 -12.60
C ASP A 329 24.05 13.68 -11.80
N GLY A 330 22.93 12.99 -11.53
CA GLY A 330 22.92 11.77 -10.70
C GLY A 330 23.30 12.02 -9.23
N ALA A 331 23.20 13.27 -8.77
CA ALA A 331 23.64 13.72 -7.45
C ALA A 331 22.54 13.62 -6.36
N VAL A 332 21.36 13.09 -6.70
CA VAL A 332 20.23 12.91 -5.77
C VAL A 332 20.25 11.50 -5.19
N GLU A 333 20.11 11.40 -3.86
CA GLU A 333 19.99 10.14 -3.12
C GLU A 333 18.55 9.65 -3.09
N ASP A 334 17.64 10.52 -2.65
CA ASP A 334 16.20 10.29 -2.60
C ASP A 334 15.45 11.64 -2.66
N ILE A 335 14.16 11.60 -2.98
CA ILE A 335 13.29 12.78 -2.97
C ILE A 335 12.07 12.56 -2.09
N ALA A 336 11.54 13.63 -1.51
CA ALA A 336 10.26 13.68 -0.83
C ALA A 336 9.33 14.64 -1.56
N VAL A 337 8.11 14.21 -1.87
CA VAL A 337 7.08 15.00 -2.56
C VAL A 337 5.93 15.24 -1.59
N ALA A 338 5.43 16.47 -1.56
CA ALA A 338 4.25 16.83 -0.78
C ALA A 338 2.98 16.16 -1.31
N SER A 339 2.11 15.69 -0.43
CA SER A 339 0.83 15.09 -0.81
C SER A 339 -0.09 16.05 -1.60
N SER A 340 0.06 17.35 -1.43
CA SER A 340 -0.64 18.35 -2.26
C SER A 340 -0.25 18.31 -3.74
N GLY A 341 0.98 17.91 -4.05
CA GLY A 341 1.40 17.66 -5.44
C GLY A 341 0.77 16.42 -6.07
N CYS A 342 0.06 15.64 -5.29
CA CYS A 342 -0.51 14.36 -5.68
C CYS A 342 -2.02 14.40 -5.98
N LEU A 343 -2.64 15.56 -6.11
CA LEU A 343 -4.09 15.71 -6.37
C LEU A 343 -5.00 15.05 -5.33
N VAL A 344 -4.57 14.86 -4.08
CA VAL A 344 -5.43 14.33 -3.02
C VAL A 344 -6.56 15.31 -2.74
N GLU A 345 -7.80 14.84 -2.74
CA GLU A 345 -9.06 15.62 -2.83
C GLU A 345 -9.16 16.80 -1.82
N ASN A 346 -8.53 16.70 -0.66
CA ASN A 346 -8.58 17.73 0.39
C ASN A 346 -7.43 18.75 0.35
N GLU A 347 -6.47 18.61 -0.55
CA GLU A 347 -5.23 19.40 -0.55
C GLU A 347 -4.98 20.23 -1.83
N ILE A 348 -5.80 20.06 -2.87
CA ILE A 348 -5.61 20.65 -4.22
C ILE A 348 -5.69 22.16 -4.27
N GLN A 349 -6.31 22.81 -3.31
CA GLN A 349 -6.47 24.27 -3.37
C GLN A 349 -5.15 25.07 -3.32
N ARG A 350 -3.98 24.40 -3.33
CA ARG A 350 -2.68 25.05 -3.10
C ARG A 350 -1.66 24.98 -4.22
N ALA A 351 -1.79 24.08 -5.20
CA ALA A 351 -0.81 23.99 -6.30
C ALA A 351 -1.40 24.50 -7.62
N SER A 352 -0.68 25.38 -8.32
CA SER A 352 -1.03 25.81 -9.69
C SER A 352 -0.73 24.70 -10.69
N THR A 353 -1.32 24.79 -11.90
CA THR A 353 -1.04 23.84 -12.99
C THR A 353 0.45 23.79 -13.35
N ASP A 354 1.14 24.92 -13.30
CA ASP A 354 2.58 25.03 -13.61
C ASP A 354 3.44 24.37 -12.52
N GLU A 355 3.05 24.53 -11.25
CA GLU A 355 3.70 23.84 -10.14
C GLU A 355 3.52 22.31 -10.22
N LEU A 356 2.33 21.85 -10.59
CA LEU A 356 2.06 20.42 -10.81
C LEU A 356 2.92 19.87 -11.97
N ALA A 357 3.06 20.63 -13.06
CA ALA A 357 3.91 20.23 -14.18
C ALA A 357 5.37 20.10 -13.76
N SER A 358 5.89 21.10 -13.04
CA SER A 358 7.29 21.08 -12.57
C SER A 358 7.55 19.96 -11.57
N VAL A 359 6.64 19.72 -10.61
CA VAL A 359 6.74 18.58 -9.69
C VAL A 359 6.71 17.26 -10.44
N ASN A 360 5.81 17.13 -11.43
CA ASN A 360 5.68 15.94 -12.24
C ASN A 360 6.96 15.64 -13.04
N THR A 361 7.60 16.66 -13.61
CA THR A 361 8.88 16.52 -14.32
C THR A 361 9.97 15.97 -13.39
N VAL A 362 10.08 16.51 -12.17
CA VAL A 362 11.02 16.00 -11.16
C VAL A 362 10.72 14.54 -10.80
N VAL A 363 9.44 14.19 -10.62
CA VAL A 363 9.00 12.82 -10.31
C VAL A 363 9.34 11.86 -11.45
N ILE A 364 9.05 12.25 -12.71
CA ILE A 364 9.38 11.43 -13.89
C ILE A 364 10.88 11.14 -13.92
N HIS A 365 11.73 12.16 -13.85
CA HIS A 365 13.18 11.98 -13.88
C HIS A 365 13.69 11.11 -12.71
N ALA A 366 13.12 11.27 -11.52
CA ALA A 366 13.49 10.44 -10.38
C ALA A 366 13.12 8.97 -10.58
N VAL A 367 11.91 8.71 -11.09
CA VAL A 367 11.40 7.36 -11.38
C VAL A 367 12.23 6.69 -12.48
N GLU A 368 12.56 7.39 -13.56
CA GLU A 368 13.41 6.89 -14.66
C GLU A 368 14.80 6.52 -14.19
N GLN A 369 15.38 7.28 -13.26
CA GLN A 369 16.71 7.02 -12.71
C GLN A 369 16.71 6.04 -11.53
N GLY A 370 15.55 5.52 -11.13
CA GLY A 370 15.41 4.65 -9.96
C GLY A 370 15.73 5.33 -8.63
N VAL A 371 15.59 6.66 -8.57
CA VAL A 371 15.73 7.43 -7.33
C VAL A 371 14.50 7.20 -6.46
N PRO A 372 14.65 6.79 -5.18
CA PRO A 372 13.52 6.58 -4.28
C PRO A 372 12.69 7.85 -4.10
N VAL A 373 11.36 7.71 -4.21
CA VAL A 373 10.42 8.82 -4.01
C VAL A 373 9.54 8.53 -2.81
N HIS A 374 9.56 9.44 -1.83
CA HIS A 374 8.76 9.39 -0.62
C HIS A 374 7.63 10.39 -0.71
N ILE A 375 6.45 10.03 -0.23
CA ILE A 375 5.33 10.96 -0.11
C ILE A 375 5.24 11.43 1.34
N LEU A 376 5.30 12.72 1.56
CA LEU A 376 5.12 13.36 2.86
C LEU A 376 3.83 14.18 2.86
N ARG A 377 3.20 14.32 4.03
CA ARG A 377 2.03 15.20 4.15
C ARG A 377 2.46 16.64 3.93
N SER A 378 1.62 17.41 3.26
CA SER A 378 1.90 18.83 3.00
C SER A 378 2.04 19.65 4.28
N GLU A 379 1.34 19.26 5.36
CA GLU A 379 1.44 19.87 6.69
C GLU A 379 2.78 19.60 7.39
N ASP A 380 3.48 18.53 7.00
CA ASP A 380 4.79 18.16 7.53
C ASP A 380 5.94 18.92 6.85
N LEU A 381 5.68 19.58 5.74
CA LEU A 381 6.68 20.33 4.98
C LEU A 381 6.61 21.83 5.28
N PRO A 382 7.73 22.56 5.21
CA PRO A 382 7.71 24.01 5.30
C PRO A 382 6.80 24.61 4.22
N GLN A 383 6.12 25.70 4.56
CA GLN A 383 5.15 26.34 3.68
C GLN A 383 5.77 26.70 2.31
N GLY A 384 5.11 26.29 1.23
CA GLY A 384 5.54 26.56 -0.14
C GLY A 384 6.57 25.57 -0.70
N ILE A 385 6.96 24.53 0.05
CA ILE A 385 7.85 23.48 -0.44
C ILE A 385 7.00 22.27 -0.87
N LEU A 386 7.10 21.92 -2.16
CA LEU A 386 6.40 20.79 -2.74
C LEU A 386 7.31 19.57 -2.90
N VAL A 387 8.62 19.78 -3.04
CA VAL A 387 9.62 18.73 -3.19
C VAL A 387 10.86 19.05 -2.40
N ILE A 388 11.43 18.04 -1.76
CA ILE A 388 12.76 18.09 -1.13
C ILE A 388 13.60 16.97 -1.72
N ALA A 389 14.80 17.29 -2.24
CA ALA A 389 15.76 16.29 -2.69
C ALA A 389 16.99 16.30 -1.78
N ARG A 390 17.40 15.11 -1.32
CA ARG A 390 18.64 14.93 -0.57
C ARG A 390 19.78 14.63 -1.54
N ARG A 391 20.89 15.32 -1.35
CA ARG A 391 22.09 15.10 -2.17
C ARG A 391 22.85 13.86 -1.69
N ARG A 392 23.35 13.07 -2.63
CA ARG A 392 24.30 12.00 -2.32
C ARG A 392 25.51 12.60 -1.62
N ALA A 393 25.92 12.01 -0.50
CA ALA A 393 27.18 12.35 0.11
C ALA A 393 28.30 11.96 -0.88
N TYR A 394 28.96 12.92 -1.50
CA TYR A 394 30.17 12.66 -2.26
C TYR A 394 31.16 11.99 -1.31
N ALA A 395 31.50 10.74 -1.55
CA ALA A 395 32.72 10.17 -0.99
C ALA A 395 33.85 11.11 -1.46
N ARG A 396 34.40 11.88 -0.53
CA ARG A 396 35.63 12.63 -0.79
C ARG A 396 36.63 11.56 -1.24
N GLU A 397 36.85 11.47 -2.54
CA GLU A 397 37.96 10.72 -3.08
C GLU A 397 39.21 11.22 -2.41
N ARG A 398 39.91 10.27 -1.83
CA ARG A 398 41.25 10.44 -1.29
C ARG A 398 42.12 11.01 -2.40
N SER A 399 42.27 12.30 -2.47
CA SER A 399 43.35 12.96 -3.17
C SER A 399 44.32 13.47 -2.10
N SER A 400 45.19 12.57 -1.70
CA SER A 400 46.46 12.92 -1.07
C SER A 400 47.34 11.67 -1.11
N ALA A 401 48.06 11.53 -2.17
CA ALA A 401 49.40 10.93 -2.21
C ALA A 401 50.16 11.53 -3.38
#